data_30fe1515b27acd803878bbb66ad089bb
#
_entry.id   30fe1515b27acd803878bbb66ad089bb
#
_cell.length_a   1.000
_cell.length_b   1.000
_cell.length_c   1.000
_cell.angle_alpha   90.00
_cell.angle_beta   90.00
_cell.angle_gamma   90.00
#
_symmetry.space_group_name_H-M   'P 1'
#
loop_
_entity.id
_entity.type
_entity.pdbx_description
1 polymer ?
#
loop_
_entity_poly.entity_id
_entity_poly.type
_entity_poly.pdbx_seq_one_letter_code
_entity_poly.pdbx_strand_id
1 'polypeptide(L)'
;MKFLHTMIRVKDLDESIDFFSNTLGLVQTRRKDVEEGRFSLVFFATAPGEPEIELTHNWDQEEPYSVGRNFGHLAFSVENIYDYCEMLIDKGVTILRPPRDG
;
A
#
# COMPACT_ATOMS: atom_id res chain seq x y z
N MET A 1 -10.39 -13.70 -17.96
CA MET A 1 -10.46 -12.97 -16.67
C MET A 1 -9.17 -12.20 -16.49
N LYS A 2 -9.24 -11.04 -15.83
CA LYS A 2 -8.06 -10.19 -15.59
C LYS A 2 -8.10 -9.73 -14.14
N PHE A 3 -6.97 -9.84 -13.43
CA PHE A 3 -6.87 -9.32 -12.08
C PHE A 3 -6.79 -7.80 -12.10
N LEU A 4 -7.69 -7.13 -11.38
CA LEU A 4 -7.77 -5.68 -11.39
C LEU A 4 -7.12 -5.04 -10.17
N HIS A 5 -7.53 -5.43 -8.97
CA HIS A 5 -7.00 -4.80 -7.77
C HIS A 5 -7.23 -5.64 -6.51
N THR A 6 -6.45 -5.32 -5.48
CA THR A 6 -6.65 -5.78 -4.10
C THR A 6 -7.00 -4.56 -3.27
N MET A 7 -8.02 -4.64 -2.43
CA MET A 7 -8.44 -3.52 -1.59
C MET A 7 -7.97 -3.73 -0.15
N ILE A 8 -7.46 -2.65 0.44
CA ILE A 8 -7.01 -2.59 1.83
C ILE A 8 -7.68 -1.37 2.48
N ARG A 9 -8.22 -1.54 3.68
CA ARG A 9 -8.76 -0.41 4.44
C ARG A 9 -7.64 0.24 5.25
N VAL A 10 -7.60 1.57 5.26
CA VAL A 10 -6.61 2.33 6.01
C VAL A 10 -7.32 3.38 6.86
N LYS A 11 -6.79 3.64 8.04
CA LYS A 11 -7.35 4.63 8.94
C LYS A 11 -6.83 6.03 8.65
N ASP A 12 -5.51 6.16 8.44
CA ASP A 12 -4.86 7.42 8.12
C ASP A 12 -4.50 7.44 6.65
N LEU A 13 -5.34 8.13 5.86
CA LEU A 13 -5.17 8.13 4.42
C LEU A 13 -3.89 8.84 3.99
N ASP A 14 -3.58 10.00 4.56
CA ASP A 14 -2.40 10.76 4.17
C ASP A 14 -1.11 10.01 4.47
N GLU A 15 -1.03 9.36 5.64
CA GLU A 15 0.10 8.52 6.00
C GLU A 15 0.24 7.35 5.03
N SER A 16 -0.88 6.72 4.67
CA SER A 16 -0.88 5.58 3.75
C SER A 16 -0.48 5.99 2.34
N ILE A 17 -0.97 7.14 1.86
CA ILE A 17 -0.57 7.67 0.55
C ILE A 17 0.93 7.93 0.54
N ASP A 18 1.47 8.54 1.59
CA ASP A 18 2.90 8.79 1.70
C ASP A 18 3.71 7.50 1.66
N PHE A 19 3.26 6.48 2.37
CA PHE A 19 3.94 5.19 2.41
C PHE A 19 3.97 4.53 1.03
N PHE A 20 2.83 4.40 0.37
CA PHE A 20 2.75 3.72 -0.93
C PHE A 20 3.43 4.53 -2.03
N SER A 21 3.33 5.85 -1.99
CA SER A 21 3.87 6.74 -3.00
C SER A 21 5.36 7.03 -2.79
N ASN A 22 5.71 7.63 -1.65
CA ASN A 22 7.08 8.09 -1.40
C ASN A 22 8.00 7.01 -0.88
N THR A 23 7.52 6.15 0.01
CA THR A 23 8.36 5.10 0.59
C THR A 23 8.52 3.93 -0.35
N LEU A 24 7.42 3.35 -0.85
CA LEU A 24 7.48 2.23 -1.78
C LEU A 24 7.72 2.64 -3.22
N GLY A 25 7.41 3.88 -3.58
CA GLY A 25 7.63 4.37 -4.94
C GLY A 25 6.58 3.94 -5.95
N LEU A 26 5.39 3.57 -5.50
CA LEU A 26 4.31 3.21 -6.41
C LEU A 26 3.69 4.45 -7.06
N VAL A 27 3.06 4.27 -8.20
CA VAL A 27 2.39 5.34 -8.94
C VAL A 27 0.94 5.42 -8.48
N GLN A 28 0.50 6.61 -8.06
CA GLN A 28 -0.92 6.84 -7.79
C GLN A 28 -1.64 6.96 -9.13
N THR A 29 -2.56 6.05 -9.39
CA THR A 29 -3.24 5.97 -10.69
C THR A 29 -4.55 6.74 -10.73
N ARG A 30 -5.28 6.77 -9.62
CA ARG A 30 -6.55 7.50 -9.55
C ARG A 30 -7.00 7.68 -8.11
N ARG A 31 -7.94 8.60 -7.92
CA ARG A 31 -8.55 8.86 -6.63
C ARG A 31 -10.03 9.17 -6.81
N LYS A 32 -10.85 8.74 -5.87
CA LYS A 32 -12.26 9.05 -5.85
C LYS A 32 -12.72 9.32 -4.42
N ASP A 33 -13.30 10.48 -4.20
CA ASP A 33 -13.91 10.83 -2.92
C ASP A 33 -15.43 10.75 -3.08
N VAL A 34 -16.07 9.96 -2.23
CA VAL A 34 -17.52 9.70 -2.29
C VAL A 34 -18.18 10.29 -1.06
N GLU A 35 -18.71 11.50 -1.21
CA GLU A 35 -19.29 12.23 -0.08
C GLU A 35 -20.53 11.56 0.49
N GLU A 36 -21.40 11.03 -0.36
CA GLU A 36 -22.61 10.34 0.09
C GLU A 36 -22.31 9.14 0.97
N GLY A 37 -21.28 8.36 0.59
CA GLY A 37 -20.86 7.20 1.35
C GLY A 37 -19.83 7.51 2.43
N ARG A 38 -19.30 8.72 2.44
CA ARG A 38 -18.29 9.20 3.37
C ARG A 38 -17.06 8.31 3.36
N PHE A 39 -16.50 8.11 2.17
CA PHE A 39 -15.25 7.37 2.00
C PHE A 39 -14.44 7.90 0.83
N SER A 40 -13.14 7.61 0.87
CA SER A 40 -12.21 7.93 -0.20
C SER A 40 -11.52 6.68 -0.68
N LEU A 41 -11.27 6.62 -1.98
CA LEU A 41 -10.52 5.54 -2.62
C LEU A 41 -9.29 6.14 -3.28
N VAL A 42 -8.13 5.53 -3.05
CA VAL A 42 -6.88 5.92 -3.71
C VAL A 42 -6.22 4.67 -4.25
N PHE A 43 -5.83 4.70 -5.51
CA PHE A 43 -5.29 3.52 -6.19
C PHE A 43 -3.82 3.73 -6.53
N PHE A 44 -3.03 2.68 -6.36
CA PHE A 44 -1.60 2.66 -6.66
C PHE A 44 -1.26 1.44 -7.50
N ALA A 45 -0.26 1.58 -8.35
CA ALA A 45 0.24 0.47 -9.15
C ALA A 45 1.76 0.61 -9.32
N THR A 46 2.42 -0.46 -9.73
CA THR A 46 3.86 -0.42 -10.04
C THR A 46 4.13 0.39 -11.30
N ALA A 47 3.17 0.43 -12.20
CA ALA A 47 3.21 1.24 -13.42
C ALA A 47 1.78 1.43 -13.93
N PRO A 48 1.52 2.44 -14.77
CA PRO A 48 0.18 2.60 -15.36
C PRO A 48 -0.23 1.34 -16.13
N GLY A 49 -1.48 0.91 -15.93
CA GLY A 49 -2.02 -0.28 -16.59
C GLY A 49 -1.80 -1.59 -15.86
N GLU A 50 -0.95 -1.60 -14.83
CA GLU A 50 -0.74 -2.79 -14.02
C GLU A 50 -1.83 -2.93 -12.95
N PRO A 51 -1.99 -4.13 -12.34
CA PRO A 51 -2.94 -4.30 -11.25
C PRO A 51 -2.72 -3.31 -10.12
N GLU A 52 -3.79 -2.90 -9.48
CA GLU A 52 -3.76 -1.81 -8.51
C GLU A 52 -3.95 -2.31 -7.08
N ILE A 53 -3.39 -1.56 -6.14
CA ILE A 53 -3.76 -1.64 -4.73
C ILE A 53 -4.74 -0.51 -4.50
N GLU A 54 -5.95 -0.84 -4.04
CA GLU A 54 -6.98 0.14 -3.71
C GLU A 54 -6.97 0.39 -2.21
N LEU A 55 -6.70 1.63 -1.81
CA LEU A 55 -6.84 2.04 -0.42
C LEU A 55 -8.23 2.60 -0.21
N THR A 56 -8.96 2.06 0.76
CA THR A 56 -10.27 2.58 1.15
C THR A 56 -10.14 3.25 2.51
N HIS A 57 -10.50 4.52 2.58
CA HIS A 57 -10.55 5.28 3.83
C HIS A 57 -11.99 5.66 4.14
N ASN A 58 -12.55 5.07 5.20
CA ASN A 58 -13.88 5.42 5.69
C ASN A 58 -13.72 6.61 6.63
N TRP A 59 -14.31 7.76 6.28
CA TRP A 59 -14.08 9.03 6.98
C TRP A 59 -14.40 9.00 8.47
N ASP A 60 -15.41 8.22 8.84
CA ASP A 60 -15.88 8.18 10.22
C ASP A 60 -15.26 7.05 11.05
N GLN A 61 -14.28 6.35 10.51
CA GLN A 61 -13.60 5.26 11.22
C GLN A 61 -12.73 5.82 12.34
N GLU A 62 -13.06 5.49 13.59
CA GLU A 62 -12.33 5.98 14.76
C GLU A 62 -11.28 5.01 15.25
N GLU A 63 -11.56 3.70 15.19
CA GLU A 63 -10.65 2.68 15.69
C GLU A 63 -9.69 2.17 14.61
N PRO A 64 -8.48 1.76 15.00
CA PRO A 64 -7.56 1.12 14.06
C PRO A 64 -8.17 -0.18 13.53
N TYR A 65 -7.86 -0.51 12.27
CA TYR A 65 -8.26 -1.79 11.72
C TYR A 65 -7.33 -2.89 12.22
N SER A 66 -7.89 -4.05 12.56
CA SER A 66 -7.07 -5.22 12.87
C SER A 66 -6.91 -6.05 11.59
N VAL A 67 -5.78 -6.70 11.45
CA VAL A 67 -5.55 -7.59 10.32
C VAL A 67 -6.09 -9.00 10.58
N GLY A 68 -6.44 -9.31 11.84
CA GLY A 68 -6.92 -10.64 12.19
C GLY A 68 -5.86 -11.69 11.95
N ARG A 69 -6.30 -12.90 11.57
CA ARG A 69 -5.39 -14.02 11.28
C ARG A 69 -5.49 -14.51 9.85
N ASN A 70 -6.27 -13.81 9.03
CA ASN A 70 -6.48 -14.20 7.64
C ASN A 70 -5.55 -13.50 6.66
N PHE A 71 -5.21 -12.25 6.94
CA PHE A 71 -4.37 -11.46 6.03
C PHE A 71 -2.95 -12.03 5.99
N GLY A 72 -2.46 -12.24 4.78
CA GLY A 72 -1.09 -12.69 4.55
C GLY A 72 -0.16 -11.52 4.26
N HIS A 73 0.19 -11.36 2.98
CA HIS A 73 1.11 -10.29 2.56
C HIS A 73 0.90 -9.95 1.09
N LEU A 74 1.47 -8.84 0.68
CA LEU A 74 1.63 -8.47 -0.71
C LEU A 74 3.10 -8.61 -1.06
N ALA A 75 3.40 -9.13 -2.23
CA ALA A 75 4.77 -9.36 -2.66
C ALA A 75 5.10 -8.52 -3.89
N PHE A 76 6.27 -7.90 -3.88
CA PHE A 76 6.79 -7.11 -4.99
C PHE A 76 8.18 -7.59 -5.33
N SER A 77 8.48 -7.68 -6.62
CA SER A 77 9.85 -7.97 -7.03
C SER A 77 10.61 -6.66 -7.20
N VAL A 78 11.87 -6.65 -6.85
CA VAL A 78 12.77 -5.51 -7.02
C VAL A 78 14.08 -6.00 -7.65
N GLU A 79 14.83 -5.12 -8.29
CA GLU A 79 16.07 -5.50 -8.96
C GLU A 79 17.13 -5.99 -7.96
N ASN A 80 17.32 -5.26 -6.87
CA ASN A 80 18.31 -5.60 -5.84
C ASN A 80 17.67 -5.45 -4.47
N ILE A 81 17.36 -6.58 -3.85
CA ILE A 81 16.67 -6.60 -2.56
C ILE A 81 17.52 -5.97 -1.44
N TYR A 82 18.85 -6.10 -1.52
CA TYR A 82 19.74 -5.54 -0.50
C TYR A 82 19.70 -4.01 -0.53
N ASP A 83 19.83 -3.43 -1.72
CA ASP A 83 19.78 -1.97 -1.88
C ASP A 83 18.40 -1.43 -1.54
N TYR A 84 17.35 -2.16 -1.92
CA TYR A 84 15.98 -1.73 -1.65
C TYR A 84 15.68 -1.72 -0.15
N CYS A 85 16.10 -2.76 0.56
CA CYS A 85 15.93 -2.82 2.02
C CYS A 85 16.71 -1.71 2.71
N GLU A 86 17.92 -1.40 2.26
CA GLU A 86 18.73 -0.32 2.81
C GLU A 86 18.01 1.02 2.64
N MET A 87 17.44 1.28 1.48
CA MET A 87 16.65 2.48 1.23
C MET A 87 15.43 2.54 2.15
N LEU A 88 14.74 1.43 2.33
CA LEU A 88 13.58 1.38 3.24
C LEU A 88 13.96 1.69 4.68
N ILE A 89 15.08 1.14 5.15
CA ILE A 89 15.58 1.41 6.50
C ILE A 89 15.89 2.90 6.65
N ASP A 90 16.52 3.51 5.66
CA ASP A 90 16.83 4.94 5.68
C ASP A 90 15.56 5.80 5.74
N LYS A 91 14.46 5.29 5.22
CA LYS A 91 13.15 5.96 5.28
C LYS A 91 12.34 5.61 6.53
N GLY A 92 12.93 4.87 7.46
CA GLY A 92 12.29 4.57 8.74
C GLY A 92 11.39 3.33 8.73
N VAL A 93 11.47 2.51 7.70
CA VAL A 93 10.69 1.27 7.63
C VAL A 93 11.35 0.19 8.46
N THR A 94 10.57 -0.55 9.24
CA THR A 94 11.05 -1.69 9.99
C THR A 94 11.16 -2.90 9.10
N ILE A 95 12.35 -3.48 8.99
CA ILE A 95 12.57 -4.73 8.27
C ILE A 95 12.48 -5.88 9.27
N LEU A 96 11.44 -6.68 9.15
CA LEU A 96 11.21 -7.77 10.10
C LEU A 96 12.20 -8.91 9.94
N ARG A 97 12.68 -9.12 8.74
CA ARG A 97 13.65 -10.17 8.43
C ARG A 97 14.62 -9.64 7.38
N PRO A 98 15.92 -9.56 7.68
CA PRO A 98 16.89 -9.05 6.72
C PRO A 98 16.91 -9.84 5.41
N PRO A 99 17.24 -9.20 4.29
CA PRO A 99 17.36 -9.90 3.01
C PRO A 99 18.51 -10.90 3.07
N ARG A 100 18.38 -11.98 2.31
CA ARG A 100 19.38 -13.05 2.26
C ARG A 100 19.30 -13.76 0.93
N ASP A 101 20.40 -14.42 0.56
CA ASP A 101 20.41 -15.27 -0.61
C ASP A 101 19.59 -16.53 -0.30
N GLY A 102 18.74 -16.93 -1.25
CA GLY A 102 17.82 -18.03 -1.02
C GLY A 102 17.99 -19.17 -1.97
#